data_00c750682237a6683e1ea196043ca2db
#
_entry.id   00c750682237a6683e1ea196043ca2db
#
_cell.length_a   1.000
_cell.length_b   1.000
_cell.length_c   1.000
_cell.angle_alpha   90.00
_cell.angle_beta   90.00
_cell.angle_gamma   90.00
#
_symmetry.space_group_name_H-M   'P 1'
#
loop_
_entity.id
_entity.type
_entity.pdbx_description
1 polymer ?
#
loop_
_entity_poly.entity_id
_entity_poly.type
_entity_poly.pdbx_seq_one_letter_code
_entity_poly.pdbx_strand_id
1 'polypeptide(L)'
;MLRRSRFSISTKKKALNGWRKPRVPRPKKLIKEDGSKYDSIWEMLLHESILKDWEHHVDKVPYVIEHKYEPDFVREVEGKKILLESKGRFWDFAEYNKYIWVNKYLPKDTELVFLFANPSAPMPAAKRRKDGTKRSHAEWAEANGFR
;
A
#
# COMPACT_ATOMS: atom_id res chain seq x y z
N MET A 1 18.84 -57.71 28.80
CA MET A 1 17.90 -57.12 27.79
C MET A 1 17.02 -56.09 28.46
N LEU A 2 17.35 -54.81 28.32
CA LEU A 2 16.60 -53.71 28.91
C LEU A 2 15.75 -53.04 27.81
N ARG A 3 14.42 -53.16 27.91
CA ARG A 3 13.45 -52.50 27.03
C ARG A 3 13.40 -51.01 27.36
N ARG A 4 13.83 -50.17 26.43
CA ARG A 4 13.61 -48.70 26.50
C ARG A 4 12.18 -48.38 26.07
N SER A 5 11.34 -47.96 27.01
CA SER A 5 10.03 -47.33 26.70
C SER A 5 10.23 -45.95 26.14
N ARG A 6 9.77 -45.71 24.90
CA ARG A 6 9.69 -44.39 24.31
C ARG A 6 8.44 -43.68 24.83
N PHE A 7 8.63 -42.71 25.71
CA PHE A 7 7.57 -41.76 26.03
C PHE A 7 7.47 -40.72 24.88
N SER A 8 6.37 -40.78 24.13
CA SER A 8 6.02 -39.78 23.14
C SER A 8 5.25 -38.68 23.85
N ILE A 9 5.88 -37.52 24.05
CA ILE A 9 5.21 -36.31 24.55
C ILE A 9 4.59 -35.62 23.34
N SER A 10 3.27 -35.81 23.15
CA SER A 10 2.48 -35.06 22.19
C SER A 10 2.26 -33.64 22.73
N THR A 11 3.11 -32.69 22.32
CA THR A 11 2.87 -31.28 22.56
C THR A 11 1.82 -30.76 21.57
N LYS A 12 0.55 -30.81 21.97
CA LYS A 12 -0.51 -30.03 21.27
C LYS A 12 -0.19 -28.55 21.40
N LYS A 13 0.41 -27.95 20.36
CA LYS A 13 0.49 -26.49 20.23
C LYS A 13 -0.94 -25.96 20.08
N LYS A 14 -1.53 -25.47 21.17
CA LYS A 14 -2.72 -24.61 21.08
C LYS A 14 -2.30 -23.37 20.31
N ALA A 15 -2.82 -23.22 19.10
CA ALA A 15 -2.71 -21.97 18.34
C ALA A 15 -3.34 -20.87 19.19
N LEU A 16 -2.52 -19.90 19.61
CA LEU A 16 -2.97 -18.66 20.24
C LEU A 16 -3.64 -17.81 19.14
N ASN A 17 -4.89 -18.16 18.82
CA ASN A 17 -5.70 -17.42 17.90
C ASN A 17 -6.05 -16.05 18.50
N GLY A 18 -5.50 -15.00 17.89
CA GLY A 18 -6.25 -13.80 17.70
C GLY A 18 -6.31 -12.81 18.85
N TRP A 19 -5.18 -12.41 19.43
CA TRP A 19 -5.11 -11.10 20.09
C TRP A 19 -5.08 -10.01 19.00
N ARG A 20 -6.23 -9.72 18.40
CA ARG A 20 -6.39 -8.45 17.70
C ARG A 20 -6.35 -7.37 18.78
N LYS A 21 -5.28 -6.56 18.79
CA LYS A 21 -5.26 -5.34 19.60
C LYS A 21 -6.58 -4.61 19.37
N PRO A 22 -7.34 -4.24 20.41
CA PRO A 22 -8.55 -3.47 20.21
C PRO A 22 -8.19 -2.25 19.36
N ARG A 23 -8.92 -2.01 18.27
CA ARG A 23 -8.79 -0.78 17.51
C ARG A 23 -9.22 0.35 18.45
N VAL A 24 -8.25 1.10 18.94
CA VAL A 24 -8.55 2.37 19.61
C VAL A 24 -9.30 3.21 18.59
N PRO A 25 -10.55 3.59 18.85
CA PRO A 25 -11.27 4.47 17.93
C PRO A 25 -10.43 5.72 17.73
N ARG A 26 -10.21 6.13 16.46
CA ARG A 26 -9.60 7.43 16.21
C ARG A 26 -10.47 8.48 16.88
N PRO A 27 -9.90 9.35 17.72
CA PRO A 27 -10.68 10.40 18.34
C PRO A 27 -11.42 11.16 17.24
N LYS A 28 -12.71 11.40 17.43
CA LYS A 28 -13.47 12.31 16.57
C LYS A 28 -12.76 13.66 16.64
N LYS A 29 -12.56 14.31 15.49
CA LYS A 29 -11.97 15.66 15.47
C LYS A 29 -12.71 16.52 16.46
N LEU A 30 -11.97 17.13 17.38
CA LEU A 30 -12.53 18.05 18.34
C LEU A 30 -12.85 19.34 17.59
N ILE A 31 -14.11 19.71 17.55
CA ILE A 31 -14.60 20.94 16.94
C ILE A 31 -15.05 21.82 18.08
N LYS A 32 -14.44 23.00 18.18
CA LYS A 32 -14.87 24.04 19.12
C LYS A 32 -16.11 24.78 18.59
N GLU A 33 -16.74 25.58 19.44
CA GLU A 33 -17.88 26.43 19.08
C GLU A 33 -17.57 27.43 17.97
N ASP A 34 -16.32 27.90 17.89
CA ASP A 34 -15.82 28.79 16.83
C ASP A 34 -15.52 28.06 15.49
N GLY A 35 -15.75 26.74 15.44
CA GLY A 35 -15.51 25.91 14.24
C GLY A 35 -14.08 25.42 14.08
N SER A 36 -13.14 25.78 14.96
CA SER A 36 -11.76 25.29 14.91
C SER A 36 -11.70 23.77 15.14
N LYS A 37 -10.83 23.09 14.37
CA LYS A 37 -10.72 21.64 14.35
C LYS A 37 -9.33 21.20 14.83
N TYR A 38 -9.29 20.39 15.86
CA TYR A 38 -8.06 19.82 16.41
C TYR A 38 -8.02 18.32 16.16
N ASP A 39 -6.87 17.79 15.88
CA ASP A 39 -6.68 16.34 15.70
C ASP A 39 -6.50 15.62 17.04
N SER A 40 -6.17 16.35 18.10
CA SER A 40 -6.04 15.81 19.46
C SER A 40 -6.43 16.82 20.55
N ILE A 41 -6.81 16.31 21.75
CA ILE A 41 -7.03 17.15 22.96
C ILE A 41 -5.74 17.89 23.33
N TRP A 42 -4.58 17.25 23.13
CA TRP A 42 -3.29 17.85 23.43
C TRP A 42 -3.03 19.11 22.59
N GLU A 43 -3.26 19.08 21.29
CA GLU A 43 -3.16 20.27 20.42
C GLU A 43 -4.08 21.38 20.88
N MET A 44 -5.32 21.03 21.22
CA MET A 44 -6.29 21.99 21.72
C MET A 44 -5.80 22.68 23.01
N LEU A 45 -5.33 21.90 23.99
CA LEU A 45 -4.82 22.42 25.25
C LEU A 45 -3.57 23.30 25.06
N LEU A 46 -2.66 22.91 24.17
CA LEU A 46 -1.50 23.72 23.83
C LEU A 46 -1.90 25.05 23.21
N HIS A 47 -2.83 25.04 22.26
CA HIS A 47 -3.30 26.26 21.60
C HIS A 47 -4.07 27.17 22.57
N GLU A 48 -4.79 26.63 23.54
CA GLU A 48 -5.48 27.39 24.56
C GLU A 48 -4.56 27.98 25.65
N SER A 49 -3.36 27.42 25.82
CA SER A 49 -2.43 27.82 26.87
C SER A 49 -1.21 28.58 26.33
N ILE A 50 -0.18 27.87 25.94
CA ILE A 50 1.14 28.43 25.63
C ILE A 50 1.29 28.83 24.16
N LEU A 51 0.43 28.33 23.24
CA LEU A 51 0.48 28.59 21.81
C LEU A 51 -0.73 29.41 21.29
N LYS A 52 -1.42 30.15 22.15
CA LYS A 52 -2.64 30.89 21.78
C LYS A 52 -2.43 31.99 20.74
N ASP A 53 -1.21 32.52 20.61
CA ASP A 53 -0.83 33.51 19.58
C ASP A 53 -0.25 32.85 18.32
N TRP A 54 -0.27 31.50 18.25
CA TRP A 54 0.20 30.76 17.08
C TRP A 54 -0.98 30.37 16.19
N GLU A 55 -0.76 30.42 14.88
CA GLU A 55 -1.74 29.92 13.92
C GLU A 55 -1.72 28.38 13.87
N HIS A 56 -2.91 27.78 13.81
CA HIS A 56 -3.06 26.34 13.86
C HIS A 56 -3.46 25.78 12.50
N HIS A 57 -2.65 24.87 11.95
CA HIS A 57 -2.89 24.17 10.67
C HIS A 57 -3.09 25.09 9.43
N VAL A 58 -2.48 26.27 9.41
CA VAL A 58 -2.61 27.21 8.28
C VAL A 58 -1.73 26.83 7.10
N ASP A 59 -0.53 26.33 7.36
CA ASP A 59 0.45 26.03 6.34
C ASP A 59 0.52 24.56 5.96
N LYS A 60 0.69 24.32 4.68
CA LYS A 60 1.02 23.00 4.12
C LYS A 60 2.37 23.08 3.44
N VAL A 61 3.38 22.54 4.09
CA VAL A 61 4.74 22.49 3.55
C VAL A 61 4.87 21.27 2.63
N PRO A 62 5.12 21.45 1.32
CA PRO A 62 5.40 20.33 0.45
C PRO A 62 6.75 19.71 0.79
N TYR A 63 6.82 18.39 0.77
CA TYR A 63 8.08 17.66 0.88
C TYR A 63 8.13 16.55 -0.16
N VAL A 64 9.35 16.18 -0.57
CA VAL A 64 9.59 15.15 -1.58
C VAL A 64 10.30 13.98 -0.93
N ILE A 65 9.82 12.77 -1.21
CA ILE A 65 10.49 11.53 -0.85
C ILE A 65 11.01 10.91 -2.13
N GLU A 66 12.33 10.75 -2.22
CA GLU A 66 12.96 10.08 -3.36
C GLU A 66 12.84 8.56 -3.21
N HIS A 67 12.26 7.91 -4.21
CA HIS A 67 12.23 6.46 -4.36
C HIS A 67 12.96 6.05 -5.63
N LYS A 68 13.71 4.96 -5.56
CA LYS A 68 14.35 4.33 -6.72
C LYS A 68 13.56 3.11 -7.14
N TYR A 69 13.40 2.96 -8.45
CA TYR A 69 12.78 1.80 -9.05
C TYR A 69 13.79 1.08 -9.94
N GLU A 70 13.91 -0.21 -9.74
CA GLU A 70 14.74 -1.11 -10.52
C GLU A 70 13.82 -2.09 -11.26
N PRO A 71 13.75 -2.03 -12.62
CA PRO A 71 12.97 -2.97 -13.41
C PRO A 71 13.67 -4.33 -13.49
N ASP A 72 12.89 -5.41 -13.70
CA ASP A 72 13.45 -6.76 -13.86
C ASP A 72 14.34 -6.86 -15.11
N PHE A 73 13.94 -6.21 -16.22
CA PHE A 73 14.69 -6.21 -17.47
C PHE A 73 14.66 -4.86 -18.16
N VAL A 74 15.70 -4.55 -18.91
CA VAL A 74 15.81 -3.31 -19.69
C VAL A 74 16.29 -3.64 -21.11
N ARG A 75 15.68 -3.00 -22.11
CA ARG A 75 16.11 -3.07 -23.51
C ARG A 75 15.92 -1.73 -24.21
N GLU A 76 16.82 -1.38 -25.10
CA GLU A 76 16.65 -0.28 -26.04
C GLU A 76 16.24 -0.79 -27.42
N VAL A 77 15.20 -0.20 -27.99
CA VAL A 77 14.69 -0.54 -29.31
C VAL A 77 14.36 0.76 -30.03
N GLU A 78 15.03 1.02 -31.16
CA GLU A 78 14.78 2.19 -32.02
C GLU A 78 14.76 3.53 -31.26
N GLY A 79 15.71 3.72 -30.32
CA GLY A 79 15.83 4.92 -29.51
C GLY A 79 14.83 5.03 -28.36
N LYS A 80 14.00 4.01 -28.14
CA LYS A 80 13.13 3.90 -26.97
C LYS A 80 13.69 2.93 -25.96
N LYS A 81 13.67 3.31 -24.70
CA LYS A 81 14.05 2.47 -23.57
C LYS A 81 12.82 1.73 -23.04
N ILE A 82 12.84 0.42 -23.12
CA ILE A 82 11.78 -0.44 -22.61
C ILE A 82 12.22 -1.00 -21.26
N LEU A 83 11.45 -0.71 -20.21
CA LEU A 83 11.57 -1.30 -18.89
C LEU A 83 10.53 -2.41 -18.79
N LEU A 84 10.94 -3.65 -18.57
CA LEU A 84 10.02 -4.77 -18.45
C LEU A 84 9.98 -5.23 -17.00
N GLU A 85 8.77 -5.32 -16.48
CA GLU A 85 8.46 -5.88 -15.16
C GLU A 85 7.73 -7.21 -15.32
N SER A 86 8.30 -8.29 -14.80
CA SER A 86 7.64 -9.59 -14.80
C SER A 86 6.80 -9.77 -13.54
N LYS A 87 5.54 -10.17 -13.69
CA LYS A 87 4.62 -10.33 -12.55
C LYS A 87 3.90 -11.67 -12.56
N GLY A 88 4.11 -12.46 -11.52
CA GLY A 88 3.26 -13.62 -11.23
C GLY A 88 1.88 -13.15 -10.78
N ARG A 89 1.83 -12.26 -9.81
CA ARG A 89 0.61 -11.58 -9.30
C ARG A 89 0.99 -10.33 -8.53
N PHE A 90 0.05 -9.41 -8.37
CA PHE A 90 0.15 -8.34 -7.38
C PHE A 90 -0.27 -8.84 -5.99
N TRP A 91 0.39 -8.37 -4.96
CA TRP A 91 0.10 -8.75 -3.58
C TRP A 91 -0.86 -7.79 -2.89
N ASP A 92 -0.65 -6.49 -3.04
CA ASP A 92 -1.43 -5.47 -2.37
C ASP A 92 -1.51 -4.16 -3.18
N PHE A 93 -2.24 -3.20 -2.62
CA PHE A 93 -2.42 -1.87 -3.21
C PHE A 93 -1.10 -1.08 -3.32
N ALA A 94 -0.25 -1.14 -2.31
CA ALA A 94 0.99 -0.36 -2.29
C ALA A 94 1.93 -0.78 -3.43
N GLU A 95 1.99 -2.10 -3.71
CA GLU A 95 2.79 -2.65 -4.79
C GLU A 95 2.36 -2.12 -6.15
N TYR A 96 1.09 -2.29 -6.54
CA TYR A 96 0.69 -1.88 -7.89
C TYR A 96 0.54 -0.36 -8.04
N ASN A 97 0.27 0.38 -6.96
CA ASN A 97 0.24 1.84 -6.97
C ASN A 97 1.63 2.45 -7.21
N LYS A 98 2.70 1.79 -6.77
CA LYS A 98 4.08 2.19 -7.06
C LYS A 98 4.31 2.40 -8.56
N TYR A 99 3.83 1.49 -9.40
CA TYR A 99 4.06 1.55 -10.85
C TYR A 99 3.35 2.72 -11.51
N ILE A 100 2.20 3.16 -11.00
CA ILE A 100 1.52 4.37 -11.47
C ILE A 100 2.42 5.60 -11.27
N TRP A 101 3.06 5.69 -10.09
CA TRP A 101 4.01 6.76 -9.82
C TRP A 101 5.27 6.64 -10.68
N VAL A 102 5.84 5.45 -10.83
CA VAL A 102 6.98 5.21 -11.72
C VAL A 102 6.64 5.71 -13.12
N ASN A 103 5.53 5.26 -13.71
CA ASN A 103 5.12 5.63 -15.07
C ASN A 103 4.97 7.14 -15.24
N LYS A 104 4.44 7.84 -14.23
CA LYS A 104 4.27 9.30 -14.25
C LYS A 104 5.58 10.08 -14.37
N TYR A 105 6.67 9.51 -13.86
CA TYR A 105 7.98 10.16 -13.81
C TYR A 105 9.00 9.57 -14.81
N LEU A 106 8.58 8.62 -15.67
CA LEU A 106 9.44 8.14 -16.74
C LEU A 106 9.71 9.23 -17.78
N PRO A 107 10.92 9.26 -18.38
CA PRO A 107 11.20 10.05 -19.56
C PRO A 107 10.28 9.68 -20.73
N LYS A 108 10.05 10.61 -21.67
CA LYS A 108 9.15 10.41 -22.81
C LYS A 108 9.56 9.26 -23.75
N ASP A 109 10.85 8.97 -23.80
CA ASP A 109 11.47 7.90 -24.58
C ASP A 109 11.57 6.57 -23.82
N THR A 110 10.98 6.51 -22.61
CA THR A 110 11.02 5.33 -21.74
C THR A 110 9.62 4.82 -21.50
N GLU A 111 9.41 3.52 -21.67
CA GLU A 111 8.12 2.84 -21.48
C GLU A 111 8.26 1.71 -20.46
N LEU A 112 7.29 1.60 -19.53
CA LEU A 112 7.18 0.47 -18.62
C LEU A 112 6.15 -0.53 -19.16
N VAL A 113 6.58 -1.75 -19.37
CA VAL A 113 5.79 -2.87 -19.92
C VAL A 113 5.69 -3.98 -18.88
N PHE A 114 4.50 -4.57 -18.74
CA PHE A 114 4.30 -5.73 -17.88
C PHE A 114 4.26 -7.05 -18.64
N LEU A 115 4.94 -8.05 -18.10
CA LEU A 115 4.82 -9.43 -18.54
C LEU A 115 4.15 -10.24 -17.42
N PHE A 116 2.85 -10.45 -17.53
CA PHE A 116 2.08 -11.22 -16.55
C PHE A 116 2.15 -12.72 -16.80
N ALA A 117 2.45 -13.51 -15.78
CA ALA A 117 2.33 -14.98 -15.85
C ALA A 117 0.86 -15.41 -16.09
N ASN A 118 -0.09 -14.66 -15.52
CA ASN A 118 -1.52 -14.83 -15.76
C ASN A 118 -2.21 -13.45 -15.83
N PRO A 119 -2.40 -12.89 -17.03
CA PRO A 119 -3.02 -11.59 -17.22
C PRO A 119 -4.48 -11.53 -16.77
N SER A 120 -5.18 -12.66 -16.72
CA SER A 120 -6.57 -12.77 -16.23
C SER A 120 -6.68 -12.91 -14.71
N ALA A 121 -5.56 -13.03 -13.99
CA ALA A 121 -5.59 -13.11 -12.54
C ALA A 121 -6.22 -11.85 -11.91
N PRO A 122 -7.04 -12.01 -10.86
CA PRO A 122 -7.75 -10.89 -10.27
C PRO A 122 -6.81 -9.97 -9.49
N MET A 123 -7.03 -8.66 -9.59
CA MET A 123 -6.33 -7.67 -8.78
C MET A 123 -6.63 -7.85 -7.29
N PRO A 124 -5.62 -7.63 -6.41
CA PRO A 124 -5.82 -7.65 -4.97
C PRO A 124 -6.91 -6.66 -4.56
N ALA A 125 -7.73 -7.05 -3.59
CA ALA A 125 -8.83 -6.24 -3.04
C ALA A 125 -9.87 -5.71 -4.08
N ALA A 126 -9.81 -6.17 -5.34
CA ALA A 126 -10.80 -5.78 -6.33
C ALA A 126 -12.21 -6.22 -5.92
N LYS A 127 -13.17 -5.30 -6.03
CA LYS A 127 -14.57 -5.61 -5.80
C LYS A 127 -15.10 -6.58 -6.85
N ARG A 128 -15.96 -7.50 -6.43
CA ARG A 128 -16.66 -8.41 -7.34
C ARG A 128 -17.70 -7.62 -8.16
N ARG A 129 -17.73 -7.83 -9.46
CA ARG A 129 -18.72 -7.26 -10.39
C ARG A 129 -20.06 -8.00 -10.29
N LYS A 130 -21.07 -7.48 -10.95
CA LYS A 130 -22.41 -8.12 -11.00
C LYS A 130 -22.40 -9.52 -11.62
N ASP A 131 -21.50 -9.74 -12.59
CA ASP A 131 -21.27 -11.03 -13.26
C ASP A 131 -20.41 -12.00 -12.46
N GLY A 132 -20.00 -11.62 -11.25
CA GLY A 132 -19.15 -12.43 -10.38
C GLY A 132 -17.65 -12.31 -10.63
N THR A 133 -17.21 -11.63 -11.70
CA THR A 133 -15.79 -11.41 -12.02
C THR A 133 -15.17 -10.32 -11.14
N LYS A 134 -13.85 -10.23 -11.22
CA LYS A 134 -13.06 -9.12 -10.63
C LYS A 134 -12.20 -8.51 -11.73
N ARG A 135 -11.78 -7.25 -11.53
CA ARG A 135 -10.80 -6.61 -12.41
C ARG A 135 -9.53 -7.44 -12.47
N SER A 136 -9.05 -7.76 -13.66
CA SER A 136 -7.83 -8.53 -13.88
C SER A 136 -6.57 -7.66 -13.89
N HIS A 137 -5.39 -8.32 -13.89
CA HIS A 137 -4.10 -7.66 -14.05
C HIS A 137 -4.00 -6.91 -15.38
N ALA A 138 -4.41 -7.56 -16.50
CA ALA A 138 -4.42 -6.93 -17.81
C ALA A 138 -5.32 -5.69 -17.85
N GLU A 139 -6.57 -5.82 -17.38
CA GLU A 139 -7.50 -4.69 -17.31
C GLU A 139 -6.98 -3.53 -16.43
N TRP A 140 -6.22 -3.86 -15.39
CA TRP A 140 -5.59 -2.84 -14.56
C TRP A 140 -4.45 -2.15 -15.33
N ALA A 141 -3.60 -2.89 -16.00
CA ALA A 141 -2.48 -2.36 -16.77
C ALA A 141 -2.97 -1.43 -17.90
N GLU A 142 -3.90 -1.91 -18.72
CA GLU A 142 -4.49 -1.13 -19.82
C GLU A 142 -5.13 0.17 -19.33
N ALA A 143 -5.93 0.11 -18.25
CA ALA A 143 -6.60 1.29 -17.71
C ALA A 143 -5.66 2.32 -17.08
N ASN A 144 -4.39 1.96 -16.80
CA ASN A 144 -3.35 2.87 -16.32
C ASN A 144 -2.30 3.18 -17.40
N GLY A 145 -2.58 2.83 -18.67
CA GLY A 145 -1.71 3.15 -19.80
C GLY A 145 -0.44 2.33 -19.90
N PHE A 146 -0.40 1.15 -19.29
CA PHE A 146 0.66 0.18 -19.46
C PHE A 146 0.36 -0.79 -20.60
N ARG A 147 1.44 -1.28 -21.20
CA ARG A 147 1.39 -2.31 -22.24
C ARG A 147 1.87 -3.67 -21.70
#